data_4d02e7bf571ed3bb33baf291ccf5a004
#
_entry.id   4d02e7bf571ed3bb33baf291ccf5a004
#
_cell.length_a   1.000
_cell.length_b   1.000
_cell.length_c   1.000
_cell.angle_alpha   90.00
_cell.angle_beta   90.00
_cell.angle_gamma   90.00
#
_symmetry.space_group_name_H-M   'P 1'
#
loop_
_entity.id
_entity.type
_entity.pdbx_description
1 polymer ?
#
loop_
_entity_poly.entity_id
_entity_poly.type
_entity_poly.pdbx_seq_one_letter_code
_entity_poly.pdbx_strand_id
1 'polypeptide(L)'
;MPKIQLPASFERVMRSKCKFIVVIGGRGSGKSESMGRMLPMRCQTEKADILCGREYQNTIDDSVHKLIKEILEKENVSGFRITDKKIDCLTGGNFRYKGFAKNPENVKSAQGFKYSWIEEAQSLSQQSIDDLLPTIRASESQLFFTGNPGASTDPFSKRFITPYLQHLLRDGYYEDDLHLIVFMNWRDNPWHKELEPQRLWDKEHLSDAKYSHIWEGDFSDEIDDAIIKAEWFDSCVDAHLEIPFPIRGSEFVAHDPADSGDARGLVHRHGSLIKEALSNVTGDVNEACDWATDYTIAVRANHFIWDGVGIGLSLKRQINEAFNGRNITATMFMGSRSPEFPKQKYEPVEGERNSTKQKLTNLQLFKNLRSQRYWMLRDRVYNTHLAVTKRIFTPAEKMISFSSKITEIRTLRSELCRIPRKKNTADMIQIMSKEDMKKLGISSPNLSDSATMSLHTPVNLSYMASAPEPEAEAAY
;
A
#
# COMPACT_ATOMS: atom_id res chain seq x y z
N MET A 1 4.84 -43.10 15.33
CA MET A 1 4.94 -41.69 14.91
C MET A 1 4.64 -40.80 16.09
N PRO A 2 5.41 -39.79 16.35
CA PRO A 2 5.08 -38.82 17.41
C PRO A 2 3.70 -38.21 17.14
N LYS A 3 2.89 -38.02 18.18
CA LYS A 3 1.62 -37.30 18.06
C LYS A 3 1.93 -35.84 17.90
N ILE A 4 1.67 -35.26 16.72
CA ILE A 4 1.86 -33.85 16.45
C ILE A 4 0.53 -33.14 16.74
N GLN A 5 0.57 -32.16 17.64
CA GLN A 5 -0.57 -31.30 17.92
C GLN A 5 -0.62 -30.15 16.90
N LEU A 6 -1.78 -29.88 16.35
CA LEU A 6 -2.04 -28.78 15.41
C LEU A 6 -3.33 -28.05 15.80
N PRO A 7 -3.48 -26.76 15.49
CA PRO A 7 -4.74 -26.04 15.64
C PRO A 7 -5.87 -26.70 14.84
N ALA A 8 -7.08 -26.73 15.39
CA ALA A 8 -8.23 -27.36 14.70
C ALA A 8 -8.52 -26.71 13.33
N SER A 9 -8.36 -25.39 13.22
CA SER A 9 -8.51 -24.64 11.97
C SER A 9 -7.52 -25.09 10.87
N PHE A 10 -6.38 -25.70 11.25
CA PHE A 10 -5.38 -26.21 10.31
C PHE A 10 -5.75 -27.58 9.70
N GLU A 11 -6.77 -28.26 10.20
CA GLU A 11 -7.21 -29.57 9.67
C GLU A 11 -7.62 -29.47 8.18
N ARG A 12 -8.29 -28.37 7.80
CA ARG A 12 -8.65 -28.10 6.39
C ARG A 12 -7.42 -28.01 5.50
N VAL A 13 -6.36 -27.32 5.96
CA VAL A 13 -5.09 -27.19 5.25
C VAL A 13 -4.44 -28.55 5.00
N MET A 14 -4.46 -29.43 6.00
CA MET A 14 -3.89 -30.77 5.88
C MET A 14 -4.62 -31.65 4.86
N ARG A 15 -5.93 -31.52 4.76
CA ARG A 15 -6.80 -32.35 3.90
C ARG A 15 -6.97 -31.79 2.49
N SER A 16 -6.71 -30.51 2.30
CA SER A 16 -6.97 -29.82 1.04
C SER A 16 -6.10 -30.36 -0.10
N LYS A 17 -6.72 -30.43 -1.28
CA LYS A 17 -6.06 -30.74 -2.56
C LYS A 17 -5.96 -29.52 -3.47
N CYS A 18 -6.43 -28.35 -3.00
CA CYS A 18 -6.37 -27.11 -3.75
C CYS A 18 -4.94 -26.77 -4.15
N LYS A 19 -4.79 -26.15 -5.30
CA LYS A 19 -3.49 -25.68 -5.81
C LYS A 19 -2.88 -24.61 -4.94
N PHE A 20 -3.69 -23.61 -4.54
CA PHE A 20 -3.28 -22.49 -3.73
C PHE A 20 -3.91 -22.58 -2.34
N ILE A 21 -3.07 -22.71 -1.33
CA ILE A 21 -3.49 -22.81 0.06
C ILE A 21 -2.91 -21.61 0.81
N VAL A 22 -3.79 -20.74 1.29
CA VAL A 22 -3.43 -19.48 1.94
C VAL A 22 -3.85 -19.53 3.40
N VAL A 23 -2.90 -19.34 4.29
CA VAL A 23 -3.14 -19.33 5.75
C VAL A 23 -2.71 -17.98 6.28
N ILE A 24 -3.69 -17.14 6.56
CA ILE A 24 -3.49 -15.76 7.04
C ILE A 24 -3.99 -15.56 8.46
N GLY A 25 -3.57 -14.50 9.10
CA GLY A 25 -4.02 -14.13 10.45
C GLY A 25 -2.93 -13.46 11.27
N GLY A 26 -3.26 -12.97 12.46
CA GLY A 26 -2.37 -12.24 13.32
C GLY A 26 -1.20 -13.04 13.90
N ARG A 27 -0.35 -12.36 14.65
CA ARG A 27 0.72 -13.00 15.43
C ARG A 27 0.15 -13.99 16.45
N GLY A 28 0.93 -14.99 16.77
CA GLY A 28 0.53 -16.01 17.75
C GLY A 28 -0.54 -16.99 17.28
N SER A 29 -1.00 -16.93 16.00
CA SER A 29 -2.00 -17.86 15.47
C SER A 29 -1.48 -19.27 15.14
N GLY A 30 -0.16 -19.50 15.21
CA GLY A 30 0.45 -20.81 14.98
C GLY A 30 0.60 -21.21 13.51
N LYS A 31 0.42 -20.31 12.56
CA LYS A 31 0.53 -20.58 11.10
C LYS A 31 1.86 -21.23 10.71
N SER A 32 2.97 -20.55 10.96
CA SER A 32 4.30 -21.00 10.57
C SER A 32 4.70 -22.27 11.33
N GLU A 33 4.35 -22.37 12.63
CA GLU A 33 4.54 -23.57 13.44
C GLU A 33 3.80 -24.79 12.85
N SER A 34 2.56 -24.59 12.41
CA SER A 34 1.75 -25.66 11.82
C SER A 34 2.33 -26.13 10.47
N MET A 35 2.79 -25.18 9.64
CA MET A 35 3.49 -25.50 8.39
C MET A 35 4.79 -26.26 8.65
N GLY A 36 5.59 -25.77 9.62
CA GLY A 36 6.85 -26.39 10.02
C GLY A 36 6.69 -27.82 10.57
N ARG A 37 5.51 -28.19 11.07
CA ARG A 37 5.19 -29.57 11.48
C ARG A 37 4.66 -30.40 10.32
N MET A 38 3.78 -29.87 9.50
CA MET A 38 3.14 -30.59 8.41
C MET A 38 4.13 -30.98 7.30
N LEU A 39 4.97 -30.03 6.88
CA LEU A 39 5.84 -30.23 5.71
C LEU A 39 6.92 -31.32 5.92
N PRO A 40 7.61 -31.43 7.07
CA PRO A 40 8.50 -32.56 7.32
C PRO A 40 7.80 -33.92 7.25
N MET A 41 6.56 -34.02 7.76
CA MET A 41 5.78 -35.24 7.64
C MET A 41 5.54 -35.62 6.17
N ARG A 42 5.08 -34.67 5.34
CA ARG A 42 4.89 -34.88 3.89
C ARG A 42 6.20 -35.20 3.19
N CYS A 43 7.28 -34.52 3.53
CA CYS A 43 8.61 -34.82 3.00
C CYS A 43 8.99 -36.27 3.25
N GLN A 44 8.77 -36.77 4.47
CA GLN A 44 9.13 -38.10 4.87
C GLN A 44 8.21 -39.21 4.30
N THR A 45 6.89 -38.98 4.30
CA THR A 45 5.90 -39.95 3.86
C THR A 45 5.76 -40.04 2.34
N GLU A 46 5.91 -38.91 1.64
CA GLU A 46 5.70 -38.81 0.20
C GLU A 46 7.01 -38.67 -0.59
N LYS A 47 8.16 -38.64 0.09
CA LYS A 47 9.50 -38.41 -0.51
C LYS A 47 9.56 -37.19 -1.38
N ALA A 48 8.83 -36.12 -1.00
CA ALA A 48 8.63 -34.92 -1.79
C ALA A 48 9.70 -33.87 -1.51
N ASP A 49 10.19 -33.25 -2.58
CA ASP A 49 11.00 -32.02 -2.47
C ASP A 49 10.11 -30.83 -2.11
N ILE A 50 10.58 -30.02 -1.17
CA ILE A 50 9.86 -28.87 -0.63
C ILE A 50 10.68 -27.59 -0.88
N LEU A 51 10.06 -26.61 -1.54
CA LEU A 51 10.59 -25.27 -1.67
C LEU A 51 10.08 -24.39 -0.54
N CYS A 52 10.97 -23.78 0.22
CA CYS A 52 10.65 -22.71 1.16
C CYS A 52 11.08 -21.37 0.56
N GLY A 53 10.17 -20.42 0.45
CA GLY A 53 10.38 -19.15 -0.22
C GLY A 53 9.98 -17.94 0.59
N ARG A 54 10.63 -16.80 0.32
CA ARG A 54 10.27 -15.44 0.74
C ARG A 54 10.61 -14.44 -0.37
N GLU A 55 10.08 -13.23 -0.29
CA GLU A 55 10.50 -12.17 -1.20
C GLU A 55 12.00 -11.90 -1.10
N TYR A 56 12.55 -11.75 0.12
CA TYR A 56 13.97 -11.48 0.35
C TYR A 56 14.70 -12.68 0.96
N GLN A 57 15.82 -13.10 0.34
CA GLN A 57 16.57 -14.29 0.73
C GLN A 57 17.24 -14.18 2.10
N ASN A 58 17.74 -12.99 2.47
CA ASN A 58 18.55 -12.79 3.68
C ASN A 58 17.82 -13.14 5.00
N THR A 59 16.52 -13.36 4.94
CA THR A 59 15.68 -13.67 6.11
C THR A 59 15.18 -15.12 6.14
N ILE A 60 15.37 -15.90 5.07
CA ILE A 60 14.84 -17.28 4.99
C ILE A 60 15.67 -18.25 5.80
N ASP A 61 17.00 -18.17 5.66
CA ASP A 61 17.91 -19.10 6.31
C ASP A 61 17.83 -18.94 7.85
N ASP A 62 17.62 -17.71 8.32
CA ASP A 62 17.53 -17.41 9.75
C ASP A 62 16.13 -17.71 10.36
N SER A 63 15.08 -17.86 9.57
CA SER A 63 13.72 -18.02 10.10
C SER A 63 13.09 -19.37 9.79
N VAL A 64 12.86 -19.71 8.52
CA VAL A 64 12.15 -20.94 8.15
C VAL A 64 13.00 -22.19 8.40
N HIS A 65 14.28 -22.13 8.02
CA HIS A 65 15.21 -23.24 8.28
C HIS A 65 15.36 -23.48 9.78
N LYS A 66 15.58 -22.41 10.56
CA LYS A 66 15.70 -22.49 12.02
C LYS A 66 14.43 -23.02 12.66
N LEU A 67 13.26 -22.55 12.25
CA LEU A 67 11.96 -23.00 12.74
C LEU A 67 11.79 -24.52 12.52
N ILE A 68 12.03 -25.01 11.29
CA ILE A 68 11.88 -26.44 10.99
C ILE A 68 12.88 -27.25 11.82
N LYS A 69 14.14 -26.79 11.93
CA LYS A 69 15.17 -27.45 12.75
C LYS A 69 14.72 -27.57 14.21
N GLU A 70 14.29 -26.46 14.83
CA GLU A 70 13.84 -26.44 16.22
C GLU A 70 12.63 -27.36 16.45
N ILE A 71 11.68 -27.43 15.50
CA ILE A 71 10.54 -28.34 15.58
C ILE A 71 11.01 -29.79 15.51
N LEU A 72 11.89 -30.15 14.58
CA LEU A 72 12.40 -31.51 14.44
C LEU A 72 13.16 -31.98 15.70
N GLU A 73 13.95 -31.07 16.30
CA GLU A 73 14.68 -31.32 17.54
C GLU A 73 13.73 -31.46 18.75
N LYS A 74 12.81 -30.51 18.92
CA LYS A 74 11.84 -30.45 20.04
C LYS A 74 10.89 -31.63 20.03
N GLU A 75 10.41 -32.05 18.88
CA GLU A 75 9.47 -33.17 18.71
C GLU A 75 10.20 -34.52 18.56
N ASN A 76 11.53 -34.54 18.66
CA ASN A 76 12.37 -35.76 18.46
C ASN A 76 12.05 -36.51 17.15
N VAL A 77 11.84 -35.78 16.05
CA VAL A 77 11.54 -36.40 14.75
C VAL A 77 12.82 -36.85 14.09
N SER A 78 12.98 -38.18 13.99
CA SER A 78 14.13 -38.79 13.33
C SER A 78 13.97 -38.88 11.81
N GLY A 79 15.06 -39.19 11.12
CA GLY A 79 15.06 -39.39 9.66
C GLY A 79 15.41 -38.17 8.84
N PHE A 80 15.98 -37.12 9.46
CA PHE A 80 16.47 -35.90 8.79
C PHE A 80 17.96 -35.70 9.05
N ARG A 81 18.66 -35.27 8.02
CA ARG A 81 20.03 -34.77 8.09
C ARG A 81 19.97 -33.23 7.96
N ILE A 82 20.29 -32.52 9.03
CA ILE A 82 20.22 -31.07 9.13
C ILE A 82 21.65 -30.49 9.00
N THR A 83 21.83 -29.55 8.11
CA THR A 83 23.04 -28.71 7.96
C THR A 83 22.65 -27.24 8.01
N ASP A 84 23.59 -26.32 8.04
CA ASP A 84 23.33 -24.87 8.12
C ASP A 84 22.50 -24.32 6.96
N LYS A 85 22.50 -24.99 5.80
CA LYS A 85 21.85 -24.49 4.57
C LYS A 85 20.76 -25.37 4.01
N LYS A 86 20.58 -26.59 4.52
CA LYS A 86 19.59 -27.51 3.99
C LYS A 86 19.15 -28.56 5.00
N ILE A 87 17.98 -29.09 4.79
CA ILE A 87 17.43 -30.23 5.51
C ILE A 87 17.11 -31.29 4.47
N ASP A 88 17.77 -32.45 4.59
CA ASP A 88 17.58 -33.60 3.71
C ASP A 88 16.85 -34.69 4.49
N CYS A 89 15.80 -35.28 3.91
CA CYS A 89 15.13 -36.43 4.48
C CYS A 89 15.82 -37.73 4.07
N LEU A 90 16.10 -38.62 5.02
CA LEU A 90 16.81 -39.89 4.74
C LEU A 90 15.99 -40.89 3.91
N THR A 91 14.65 -40.73 3.88
CA THR A 91 13.74 -41.52 3.04
C THR A 91 13.62 -41.03 1.60
N GLY A 92 14.17 -39.88 1.31
CA GLY A 92 14.07 -39.11 0.05
C GLY A 92 13.27 -37.82 0.24
N GLY A 93 13.51 -36.84 -0.62
CA GLY A 93 12.97 -35.51 -0.50
C GLY A 93 13.88 -34.57 0.31
N ASN A 94 13.79 -33.28 0.01
CA ASN A 94 14.70 -32.25 0.53
C ASN A 94 13.99 -30.93 0.71
N PHE A 95 14.45 -30.13 1.66
CA PHE A 95 14.08 -28.71 1.77
C PHE A 95 15.08 -27.84 1.05
N ARG A 96 14.58 -26.90 0.27
CA ARG A 96 15.37 -25.88 -0.44
C ARG A 96 14.82 -24.49 -0.12
N TYR A 97 15.71 -23.51 0.03
CA TYR A 97 15.37 -22.13 0.45
C TYR A 97 15.70 -21.15 -0.64
N LYS A 98 14.78 -20.24 -0.99
CA LYS A 98 14.95 -19.27 -2.09
C LYS A 98 14.29 -17.92 -1.80
N GLY A 99 14.99 -16.82 -2.15
CA GLY A 99 14.43 -15.47 -2.23
C GLY A 99 14.09 -15.11 -3.67
N PHE A 100 13.01 -14.37 -3.88
CA PHE A 100 12.48 -14.08 -5.22
C PHE A 100 12.88 -12.69 -5.74
N ALA A 101 12.97 -11.66 -4.88
CA ALA A 101 13.14 -10.26 -5.27
C ALA A 101 14.38 -9.93 -6.13
N LYS A 102 15.50 -10.65 -5.95
CA LYS A 102 16.77 -10.31 -6.60
C LYS A 102 17.17 -11.27 -7.72
N ASN A 103 16.43 -12.34 -7.91
CA ASN A 103 16.86 -13.39 -8.83
C ASN A 103 15.67 -14.09 -9.48
N PRO A 104 15.16 -13.60 -10.63
CA PRO A 104 14.04 -14.22 -11.37
C PRO A 104 14.32 -15.67 -11.78
N GLU A 105 15.60 -16.05 -11.93
CA GLU A 105 15.98 -17.45 -12.21
C GLU A 105 15.66 -18.40 -11.04
N ASN A 106 15.62 -17.89 -9.81
CA ASN A 106 15.20 -18.66 -8.65
C ASN A 106 13.76 -19.14 -8.78
N VAL A 107 12.90 -18.33 -9.37
CA VAL A 107 11.50 -18.67 -9.62
C VAL A 107 11.42 -19.77 -10.68
N LYS A 108 12.12 -19.60 -11.83
CA LYS A 108 12.12 -20.57 -12.93
C LYS A 108 12.62 -21.95 -12.49
N SER A 109 13.57 -22.00 -11.56
CA SER A 109 14.10 -23.28 -11.02
C SER A 109 13.18 -23.96 -9.99
N ALA A 110 12.00 -23.38 -9.70
CA ALA A 110 10.99 -23.94 -8.78
C ALA A 110 10.03 -24.93 -9.46
N GLN A 111 10.16 -25.20 -10.74
CA GLN A 111 9.21 -25.98 -11.55
C GLN A 111 8.95 -27.42 -11.04
N GLY A 112 9.94 -28.07 -10.43
CA GLY A 112 9.86 -29.50 -10.06
C GLY A 112 9.38 -29.78 -8.63
N PHE A 113 9.10 -28.78 -7.81
CA PHE A 113 8.69 -28.98 -6.43
C PHE A 113 7.23 -29.40 -6.34
N LYS A 114 6.97 -30.45 -5.55
CA LYS A 114 5.61 -30.89 -5.23
C LYS A 114 4.95 -29.94 -4.24
N TYR A 115 5.70 -29.47 -3.26
CA TYR A 115 5.24 -28.52 -2.23
C TYR A 115 6.11 -27.27 -2.22
N SER A 116 5.47 -26.13 -2.21
CA SER A 116 6.14 -24.83 -2.09
C SER A 116 5.50 -24.03 -0.96
N TRP A 117 6.26 -23.65 0.04
CA TRP A 117 5.80 -22.82 1.15
C TRP A 117 6.43 -21.44 1.08
N ILE A 118 5.61 -20.45 0.87
CA ILE A 118 5.99 -19.05 0.81
C ILE A 118 5.59 -18.40 2.13
N GLU A 119 6.58 -18.07 2.92
CA GLU A 119 6.42 -17.46 4.24
C GLU A 119 6.54 -15.95 4.13
N GLU A 120 5.83 -15.19 4.99
CA GLU A 120 5.64 -13.73 4.87
C GLU A 120 5.12 -13.30 3.49
N ALA A 121 4.13 -14.02 2.98
CA ALA A 121 3.61 -13.85 1.63
C ALA A 121 3.03 -12.45 1.35
N GLN A 122 2.65 -11.69 2.39
CA GLN A 122 2.23 -10.31 2.26
C GLN A 122 3.33 -9.38 1.69
N SER A 123 4.59 -9.80 1.76
CA SER A 123 5.71 -9.02 1.22
C SER A 123 5.97 -9.26 -0.27
N LEU A 124 5.28 -10.24 -0.91
CA LEU A 124 5.48 -10.56 -2.31
C LEU A 124 5.15 -9.37 -3.23
N SER A 125 6.08 -9.06 -4.13
CA SER A 125 5.83 -8.12 -5.21
C SER A 125 4.89 -8.70 -6.26
N GLN A 126 4.23 -7.84 -7.07
CA GLN A 126 3.40 -8.31 -8.19
C GLN A 126 4.22 -9.19 -9.14
N GLN A 127 5.43 -8.78 -9.48
CA GLN A 127 6.33 -9.53 -10.35
C GLN A 127 6.62 -10.93 -9.80
N SER A 128 6.92 -11.04 -8.48
CA SER A 128 7.17 -12.34 -7.85
C SER A 128 5.94 -13.25 -7.89
N ILE A 129 4.75 -12.71 -7.73
CA ILE A 129 3.49 -13.45 -7.85
C ILE A 129 3.29 -13.94 -9.28
N ASP A 130 3.43 -13.05 -10.26
CA ASP A 130 3.21 -13.33 -11.68
C ASP A 130 4.21 -14.39 -12.22
N ASP A 131 5.44 -14.40 -11.70
CA ASP A 131 6.44 -15.38 -12.08
C ASP A 131 6.24 -16.73 -11.35
N LEU A 132 5.87 -16.71 -10.06
CA LEU A 132 5.78 -17.90 -9.21
C LEU A 132 4.58 -18.77 -9.55
N LEU A 133 3.39 -18.19 -9.69
CA LEU A 133 2.16 -18.97 -9.86
C LEU A 133 2.18 -19.87 -11.10
N PRO A 134 2.60 -19.42 -12.30
CA PRO A 134 2.67 -20.30 -13.48
C PRO A 134 3.87 -21.24 -13.47
N THR A 135 4.91 -20.96 -12.65
CA THR A 135 6.13 -21.78 -12.63
C THR A 135 5.92 -23.08 -11.89
N ILE A 136 5.19 -23.11 -10.77
CA ILE A 136 4.90 -24.31 -9.99
C ILE A 136 3.79 -25.10 -10.68
N ARG A 137 4.16 -26.01 -11.58
CA ARG A 137 3.23 -26.76 -12.45
C ARG A 137 3.41 -28.29 -12.45
N ALA A 138 4.21 -28.81 -11.51
CA ALA A 138 4.29 -30.26 -11.31
C ALA A 138 2.88 -30.82 -11.01
N SER A 139 2.61 -32.06 -11.45
CA SER A 139 1.32 -32.70 -11.18
C SER A 139 1.07 -32.77 -9.67
N GLU A 140 -0.16 -32.43 -9.26
CA GLU A 140 -0.59 -32.39 -7.84
C GLU A 140 0.27 -31.46 -6.95
N SER A 141 0.99 -30.51 -7.53
CA SER A 141 1.78 -29.58 -6.74
C SER A 141 0.90 -28.55 -6.02
N GLN A 142 1.27 -28.21 -4.79
CA GLN A 142 0.57 -27.24 -3.94
C GLN A 142 1.49 -26.09 -3.53
N LEU A 143 0.94 -24.88 -3.58
CA LEU A 143 1.59 -23.66 -3.06
C LEU A 143 0.90 -23.25 -1.77
N PHE A 144 1.67 -23.23 -0.70
CA PHE A 144 1.24 -22.75 0.61
C PHE A 144 1.77 -21.35 0.83
N PHE A 145 0.90 -20.43 1.22
CA PHE A 145 1.23 -19.08 1.57
C PHE A 145 0.87 -18.84 3.03
N THR A 146 1.82 -18.32 3.80
CA THR A 146 1.56 -17.92 5.20
C THR A 146 1.97 -16.46 5.41
N GLY A 147 1.19 -15.73 6.19
CA GLY A 147 1.51 -14.34 6.51
C GLY A 147 0.45 -13.66 7.37
N ASN A 148 0.80 -12.51 7.91
CA ASN A 148 -0.16 -11.57 8.45
C ASN A 148 -0.58 -10.64 7.28
N PRO A 149 -1.88 -10.39 7.04
CA PRO A 149 -2.29 -9.50 5.95
C PRO A 149 -1.54 -8.17 6.02
N GLY A 150 -0.98 -7.72 4.90
CA GLY A 150 -0.41 -6.39 4.76
C GLY A 150 -1.52 -5.36 4.54
N ALA A 151 -1.34 -4.44 3.57
CA ALA A 151 -2.44 -3.59 3.15
C ALA A 151 -3.45 -4.37 2.29
N SER A 152 -4.71 -3.95 2.33
CA SER A 152 -5.77 -4.51 1.47
C SER A 152 -5.46 -4.36 -0.03
N THR A 153 -4.59 -3.42 -0.36
CA THR A 153 -4.16 -3.07 -1.72
C THR A 153 -2.84 -3.69 -2.14
N ASP A 154 -2.15 -4.39 -1.27
CA ASP A 154 -0.90 -5.10 -1.62
C ASP A 154 -1.19 -6.20 -2.65
N PRO A 155 -0.24 -6.54 -3.55
CA PRO A 155 -0.46 -7.51 -4.62
C PRO A 155 -0.97 -8.86 -4.12
N PHE A 156 -0.40 -9.36 -3.04
CA PHE A 156 -0.83 -10.62 -2.41
C PHE A 156 -2.26 -10.53 -1.88
N SER A 157 -2.59 -9.44 -1.18
CA SER A 157 -3.93 -9.20 -0.64
C SER A 157 -4.98 -9.10 -1.75
N LYS A 158 -4.70 -8.32 -2.81
CA LYS A 158 -5.58 -8.20 -3.99
C LYS A 158 -5.84 -9.54 -4.67
N ARG A 159 -4.84 -10.41 -4.74
CA ARG A 159 -4.95 -11.72 -5.41
C ARG A 159 -5.66 -12.76 -4.56
N PHE A 160 -5.37 -12.83 -3.26
CA PHE A 160 -5.74 -13.97 -2.42
C PHE A 160 -6.64 -13.65 -1.23
N ILE A 161 -6.79 -12.38 -0.81
CA ILE A 161 -7.54 -12.05 0.41
C ILE A 161 -8.76 -11.19 0.09
N THR A 162 -8.53 -10.05 -0.54
CA THR A 162 -9.59 -9.02 -0.76
C THR A 162 -10.81 -9.56 -1.52
N PRO A 163 -10.67 -10.38 -2.58
CA PRO A 163 -11.83 -10.93 -3.29
C PRO A 163 -12.71 -11.84 -2.43
N TYR A 164 -12.13 -12.47 -1.42
CA TYR A 164 -12.79 -13.47 -0.58
C TYR A 164 -13.11 -12.98 0.83
N LEU A 165 -12.87 -11.68 1.11
CA LEU A 165 -12.92 -11.11 2.45
C LEU A 165 -14.27 -11.34 3.16
N GLN A 166 -15.39 -11.24 2.44
CA GLN A 166 -16.73 -11.46 3.01
C GLN A 166 -16.90 -12.90 3.54
N HIS A 167 -16.37 -13.89 2.84
CA HIS A 167 -16.37 -15.29 3.28
C HIS A 167 -15.46 -15.48 4.49
N LEU A 168 -14.27 -14.89 4.47
CA LEU A 168 -13.31 -14.98 5.57
C LEU A 168 -13.85 -14.37 6.86
N LEU A 169 -14.55 -13.23 6.78
CA LEU A 169 -15.17 -12.59 7.94
C LEU A 169 -16.36 -13.38 8.48
N ARG A 170 -17.15 -14.04 7.63
CA ARG A 170 -18.34 -14.80 8.02
C ARG A 170 -18.00 -16.21 8.50
N ASP A 171 -17.18 -16.94 7.75
CA ASP A 171 -16.98 -18.37 7.89
C ASP A 171 -15.56 -18.74 8.41
N GLY A 172 -14.63 -17.78 8.43
CA GLY A 172 -13.23 -17.99 8.79
C GLY A 172 -12.40 -18.65 7.67
N TYR A 173 -13.01 -19.04 6.56
CA TYR A 173 -12.33 -19.62 5.41
C TYR A 173 -13.11 -19.42 4.10
N TYR A 174 -12.42 -19.66 2.99
CA TYR A 174 -13.00 -19.78 1.64
C TYR A 174 -12.36 -20.98 0.93
N GLU A 175 -13.14 -21.75 0.18
CA GLU A 175 -12.65 -22.89 -0.60
C GLU A 175 -13.41 -22.97 -1.94
N ASP A 176 -12.65 -23.18 -3.03
CA ASP A 176 -13.11 -23.52 -4.37
C ASP A 176 -12.21 -24.62 -4.97
N ASP A 177 -12.36 -24.94 -6.26
CA ASP A 177 -11.56 -25.99 -6.92
C ASP A 177 -10.06 -25.68 -6.96
N LEU A 178 -9.67 -24.41 -6.84
CA LEU A 178 -8.30 -23.93 -7.00
C LEU A 178 -7.69 -23.40 -5.70
N HIS A 179 -8.50 -22.78 -4.84
CA HIS A 179 -8.07 -22.05 -3.65
C HIS A 179 -8.67 -22.63 -2.36
N LEU A 180 -7.84 -22.74 -1.34
CA LEU A 180 -8.27 -22.78 0.06
C LEU A 180 -7.64 -21.60 0.79
N ILE A 181 -8.45 -20.72 1.37
CA ILE A 181 -7.97 -19.58 2.16
C ILE A 181 -8.53 -19.75 3.57
N VAL A 182 -7.65 -19.80 4.56
CA VAL A 182 -8.01 -20.01 5.98
C VAL A 182 -7.52 -18.84 6.79
N PHE A 183 -8.43 -18.27 7.57
CA PHE A 183 -8.09 -17.26 8.56
C PHE A 183 -7.85 -17.95 9.91
N MET A 184 -6.65 -17.81 10.45
CA MET A 184 -6.26 -18.35 11.76
C MET A 184 -6.04 -17.23 12.76
N ASN A 185 -6.69 -17.32 13.91
CA ASN A 185 -6.52 -16.37 15.00
C ASN A 185 -5.61 -16.96 16.12
N TRP A 186 -5.03 -16.10 16.96
CA TRP A 186 -4.30 -16.52 18.14
C TRP A 186 -5.15 -17.39 19.10
N ARG A 187 -6.48 -17.21 19.10
CA ARG A 187 -7.44 -18.02 19.89
C ARG A 187 -7.49 -19.47 19.45
N ASP A 188 -7.17 -19.75 18.19
CA ASP A 188 -7.14 -21.09 17.61
C ASP A 188 -5.85 -21.83 17.98
N ASN A 189 -4.82 -21.11 18.42
CA ASN A 189 -3.51 -21.64 18.71
C ASN A 189 -3.49 -22.30 20.12
N PRO A 190 -3.25 -23.61 20.25
CA PRO A 190 -3.16 -24.26 21.55
C PRO A 190 -2.00 -23.77 22.43
N TRP A 191 -1.00 -23.12 21.83
CA TRP A 191 0.18 -22.59 22.53
C TRP A 191 0.11 -21.07 22.80
N HIS A 192 -1.04 -20.44 22.59
CA HIS A 192 -1.20 -18.97 22.71
C HIS A 192 -0.85 -18.41 24.11
N LYS A 193 -0.97 -19.21 25.14
CA LYS A 193 -0.73 -18.76 26.54
C LYS A 193 0.67 -18.20 26.78
N GLU A 194 1.67 -18.67 26.04
CA GLU A 194 3.05 -18.17 26.15
C GLU A 194 3.18 -16.72 25.68
N LEU A 195 2.33 -16.27 24.76
CA LEU A 195 2.32 -14.92 24.19
C LEU A 195 1.29 -13.99 24.86
N GLU A 196 0.45 -14.51 25.76
CA GLU A 196 -0.63 -13.75 26.37
C GLU A 196 -0.17 -12.50 27.15
N PRO A 197 0.92 -12.54 27.95
CA PRO A 197 1.40 -11.34 28.63
C PRO A 197 1.77 -10.21 27.66
N GLN A 198 2.46 -10.52 26.55
CA GLN A 198 2.82 -9.53 25.54
C GLN A 198 1.58 -8.98 24.84
N ARG A 199 0.64 -9.85 24.47
CA ARG A 199 -0.60 -9.46 23.81
C ARG A 199 -1.45 -8.52 24.66
N LEU A 200 -1.55 -8.79 25.97
CA LEU A 200 -2.29 -7.95 26.90
C LEU A 200 -1.63 -6.58 27.05
N TRP A 201 -0.30 -6.56 27.17
CA TRP A 201 0.44 -5.31 27.22
C TRP A 201 0.24 -4.48 25.92
N ASP A 202 0.34 -5.13 24.75
CA ASP A 202 0.11 -4.49 23.46
C ASP A 202 -1.31 -3.94 23.33
N LYS A 203 -2.31 -4.64 23.90
CA LYS A 203 -3.70 -4.17 23.89
C LYS A 203 -3.91 -2.88 24.68
N GLU A 204 -3.15 -2.67 25.73
CA GLU A 204 -3.23 -1.47 26.59
C GLU A 204 -2.43 -0.29 26.02
N HIS A 205 -1.37 -0.55 25.22
CA HIS A 205 -0.38 0.45 24.87
C HIS A 205 -0.32 0.79 23.37
N LEU A 206 -0.92 -0.03 22.50
CA LEU A 206 -1.00 0.25 21.07
C LEU A 206 -2.34 0.88 20.71
N SER A 207 -2.39 1.56 19.56
CA SER A 207 -3.68 1.95 18.97
C SER A 207 -4.50 0.70 18.59
N ASP A 208 -5.83 0.82 18.60
CA ASP A 208 -6.74 -0.29 18.25
C ASP A 208 -6.41 -0.87 16.87
N ALA A 209 -6.16 -0.02 15.86
CA ALA A 209 -5.81 -0.44 14.52
C ALA A 209 -4.50 -1.26 14.50
N LYS A 210 -3.48 -0.81 15.23
CA LYS A 210 -2.20 -1.52 15.31
C LYS A 210 -2.32 -2.83 16.07
N TYR A 211 -3.06 -2.85 17.17
CA TYR A 211 -3.36 -4.09 17.90
C TYR A 211 -4.09 -5.08 17.01
N SER A 212 -5.16 -4.64 16.34
CA SER A 212 -5.96 -5.47 15.44
C SER A 212 -5.12 -6.03 14.28
N HIS A 213 -4.27 -5.21 13.66
CA HIS A 213 -3.36 -5.69 12.63
C HIS A 213 -2.41 -6.76 13.16
N ILE A 214 -1.75 -6.52 14.30
CA ILE A 214 -0.73 -7.44 14.85
C ILE A 214 -1.36 -8.73 15.33
N TRP A 215 -2.43 -8.66 16.12
CA TRP A 215 -2.97 -9.80 16.86
C TRP A 215 -4.23 -10.41 16.24
N GLU A 216 -5.11 -9.58 15.68
CA GLU A 216 -6.35 -10.07 15.08
C GLU A 216 -6.21 -10.37 13.58
N GLY A 217 -5.14 -9.91 12.93
CA GLY A 217 -4.87 -10.17 11.52
C GLY A 217 -5.62 -9.27 10.54
N ASP A 218 -6.02 -8.09 11.00
CA ASP A 218 -6.63 -7.07 10.16
C ASP A 218 -5.61 -6.48 9.18
N PHE A 219 -6.10 -5.88 8.09
CA PHE A 219 -5.23 -5.17 7.16
C PHE A 219 -4.51 -3.98 7.80
N SER A 220 -3.29 -3.73 7.37
CA SER A 220 -2.50 -2.56 7.74
C SER A 220 -2.65 -1.45 6.69
N ASP A 221 -3.86 -0.86 6.61
CA ASP A 221 -4.16 0.20 5.65
C ASP A 221 -3.76 1.60 6.14
N GLU A 222 -3.14 1.71 7.31
CA GLU A 222 -2.59 2.95 7.86
C GLU A 222 -1.25 2.69 8.55
N ILE A 223 -0.49 3.76 8.78
CA ILE A 223 0.75 3.74 9.56
C ILE A 223 0.75 4.88 10.59
N ASP A 224 1.36 4.66 11.74
CA ASP A 224 1.37 5.63 12.86
C ASP A 224 1.91 7.02 12.45
N ASP A 225 2.95 7.06 11.60
CA ASP A 225 3.61 8.28 11.11
C ASP A 225 2.99 8.83 9.80
N ALA A 226 1.80 8.36 9.41
CA ALA A 226 1.12 8.88 8.22
C ALA A 226 0.78 10.36 8.39
N ILE A 227 0.96 11.12 7.31
CA ILE A 227 0.60 12.55 7.31
C ILE A 227 -0.91 12.78 7.32
N ILE A 228 -1.70 11.82 6.82
CA ILE A 228 -3.16 11.80 6.85
C ILE A 228 -3.59 10.55 7.62
N LYS A 229 -4.33 10.74 8.70
CA LYS A 229 -4.89 9.63 9.46
C LYS A 229 -6.14 9.08 8.79
N ALA A 230 -6.37 7.77 8.95
CA ALA A 230 -7.54 7.11 8.37
C ALA A 230 -8.86 7.72 8.84
N GLU A 231 -9.01 8.01 10.13
CA GLU A 231 -10.18 8.68 10.70
C GLU A 231 -10.49 10.04 10.07
N TRP A 232 -9.43 10.78 9.65
CA TRP A 232 -9.62 12.06 8.97
C TRP A 232 -10.11 11.86 7.54
N PHE A 233 -9.52 10.89 6.81
CA PHE A 233 -9.97 10.54 5.47
C PHE A 233 -11.42 10.07 5.48
N ASP A 234 -11.77 9.16 6.38
CA ASP A 234 -13.11 8.56 6.47
C ASP A 234 -14.20 9.61 6.71
N SER A 235 -13.92 10.61 7.56
CA SER A 235 -14.83 11.72 7.78
C SER A 235 -14.96 12.68 6.58
N CYS A 236 -14.05 12.61 5.60
CA CYS A 236 -14.13 13.39 4.37
C CYS A 236 -14.93 12.69 3.27
N VAL A 237 -15.26 11.40 3.43
CA VAL A 237 -16.08 10.68 2.44
C VAL A 237 -17.50 11.23 2.48
N ASP A 238 -17.97 11.71 1.33
CA ASP A 238 -19.25 12.39 1.16
C ASP A 238 -19.51 13.60 2.11
N ALA A 239 -18.46 14.16 2.70
CA ALA A 239 -18.59 15.32 3.59
C ALA A 239 -19.34 16.50 2.93
N HIS A 240 -19.25 16.67 1.60
CA HIS A 240 -19.97 17.67 0.83
C HIS A 240 -21.49 17.48 0.84
N LEU A 241 -21.98 16.31 1.26
CA LEU A 241 -23.41 16.02 1.44
C LEU A 241 -23.86 16.31 2.88
N GLU A 242 -22.94 16.26 3.86
CA GLU A 242 -23.23 16.43 5.28
C GLU A 242 -23.06 17.86 5.78
N ILE A 243 -22.08 18.59 5.22
CA ILE A 243 -21.77 19.97 5.61
C ILE A 243 -21.89 20.89 4.39
N PRO A 244 -22.41 22.12 4.59
CA PRO A 244 -22.65 23.04 3.48
C PRO A 244 -21.33 23.65 3.00
N PHE A 245 -20.64 23.01 2.06
CA PHE A 245 -19.67 23.72 1.25
C PHE A 245 -19.91 23.50 -0.25
N PRO A 246 -20.01 24.57 -1.01
CA PRO A 246 -20.35 24.45 -2.42
C PRO A 246 -19.21 23.86 -3.23
N ILE A 247 -19.53 22.92 -4.12
CA ILE A 247 -18.61 22.44 -5.13
C ILE A 247 -18.57 23.48 -6.25
N ARG A 248 -17.52 24.30 -6.29
CA ARG A 248 -17.36 25.38 -7.25
C ARG A 248 -15.92 25.44 -7.76
N GLY A 249 -15.74 26.05 -8.92
CA GLY A 249 -14.42 26.29 -9.52
C GLY A 249 -14.11 25.35 -10.67
N SER A 250 -12.83 25.32 -11.02
CA SER A 250 -12.36 24.54 -12.17
C SER A 250 -12.37 23.03 -11.90
N GLU A 251 -12.48 22.25 -12.96
CA GLU A 251 -12.27 20.81 -12.96
C GLU A 251 -10.84 20.49 -13.38
N PHE A 252 -10.22 19.60 -12.63
CA PHE A 252 -8.84 19.17 -12.79
C PHE A 252 -8.79 17.67 -12.98
N VAL A 253 -8.02 17.21 -13.95
CA VAL A 253 -7.57 15.83 -14.04
C VAL A 253 -6.07 15.81 -13.84
N ALA A 254 -5.61 15.00 -12.90
CA ALA A 254 -4.19 14.81 -12.63
C ALA A 254 -3.79 13.37 -12.90
N HIS A 255 -2.63 13.18 -13.53
CA HIS A 255 -2.13 11.89 -13.97
C HIS A 255 -0.69 11.65 -13.50
N ASP A 256 -0.45 10.54 -12.82
CA ASP A 256 0.89 10.00 -12.51
C ASP A 256 1.22 8.90 -13.52
N PRO A 257 2.01 9.20 -14.58
CA PRO A 257 2.36 8.22 -15.58
C PRO A 257 3.38 7.23 -15.02
N ALA A 258 3.23 5.96 -15.39
CA ALA A 258 4.21 4.92 -15.12
C ALA A 258 4.44 4.08 -16.38
N ASP A 259 5.58 3.38 -16.44
CA ASP A 259 5.87 2.45 -17.53
C ASP A 259 5.17 1.10 -17.33
N SER A 260 5.31 0.21 -18.28
CA SER A 260 4.72 -1.13 -18.24
C SER A 260 5.07 -1.87 -16.93
N GLY A 261 4.07 -2.44 -16.28
CA GLY A 261 4.20 -3.18 -15.03
C GLY A 261 3.93 -2.40 -13.76
N ASP A 262 3.96 -1.05 -13.79
CA ASP A 262 3.55 -0.21 -12.66
C ASP A 262 2.13 0.36 -12.89
N ALA A 263 1.37 0.54 -11.82
CA ALA A 263 0.07 1.20 -11.90
C ALA A 263 0.21 2.69 -12.21
N ARG A 264 -0.63 3.22 -13.08
CA ARG A 264 -0.75 4.63 -13.41
C ARG A 264 -1.94 5.21 -12.70
N GLY A 265 -1.77 6.34 -12.04
CA GLY A 265 -2.84 6.99 -11.29
C GLY A 265 -3.49 8.12 -12.07
N LEU A 266 -4.82 8.24 -11.96
CA LEU A 266 -5.59 9.38 -12.44
C LEU A 266 -6.58 9.81 -11.37
N VAL A 267 -6.65 11.12 -11.11
CA VAL A 267 -7.62 11.71 -10.18
C VAL A 267 -8.34 12.86 -10.84
N HIS A 268 -9.67 12.86 -10.74
CA HIS A 268 -10.55 13.93 -11.20
C HIS A 268 -11.13 14.70 -10.00
N ARG A 269 -10.87 16.01 -9.95
CA ARG A 269 -11.34 16.93 -8.90
C ARG A 269 -12.11 18.09 -9.47
N HIS A 270 -13.24 18.43 -8.84
CA HIS A 270 -14.01 19.65 -9.11
C HIS A 270 -14.06 20.52 -7.84
N GLY A 271 -13.41 21.67 -7.88
CA GLY A 271 -13.32 22.54 -6.70
C GLY A 271 -12.73 21.80 -5.48
N SER A 272 -13.53 21.61 -4.44
CA SER A 272 -13.15 20.90 -3.23
C SER A 272 -13.64 19.43 -3.17
N LEU A 273 -14.12 18.88 -4.29
CA LEU A 273 -14.58 17.50 -4.38
C LEU A 273 -13.66 16.67 -5.29
N ILE A 274 -13.09 15.59 -4.78
CA ILE A 274 -12.54 14.52 -5.60
C ILE A 274 -13.70 13.62 -6.04
N LYS A 275 -13.97 13.59 -7.35
CA LYS A 275 -15.10 12.90 -7.98
C LYS A 275 -14.74 11.48 -8.40
N GLU A 276 -13.49 11.27 -8.83
CA GLU A 276 -13.03 9.98 -9.32
C GLU A 276 -11.53 9.77 -9.07
N ALA A 277 -11.15 8.54 -8.87
CA ALA A 277 -9.78 8.04 -8.82
C ALA A 277 -9.72 6.69 -9.51
N LEU A 278 -8.86 6.58 -10.53
CA LEU A 278 -8.71 5.41 -11.38
C LEU A 278 -7.25 5.01 -11.50
N SER A 279 -6.99 3.73 -11.58
CA SER A 279 -5.68 3.22 -11.95
C SER A 279 -5.74 2.34 -13.20
N ASN A 280 -4.65 2.31 -13.96
CA ASN A 280 -4.50 1.47 -15.13
C ASN A 280 -3.13 0.79 -15.11
N VAL A 281 -3.09 -0.50 -15.35
CA VAL A 281 -1.85 -1.31 -15.41
C VAL A 281 -1.56 -1.85 -16.82
N THR A 282 -2.45 -1.59 -17.78
CA THR A 282 -2.33 -2.13 -19.15
C THR A 282 -1.68 -1.14 -20.11
N GLY A 283 -0.97 -1.67 -21.10
CA GLY A 283 -0.34 -0.88 -22.15
C GLY A 283 1.00 -0.23 -21.74
N ASP A 284 1.54 0.58 -22.64
CA ASP A 284 2.76 1.36 -22.41
C ASP A 284 2.45 2.77 -21.88
N VAL A 285 3.47 3.59 -21.70
CA VAL A 285 3.34 4.97 -21.20
C VAL A 285 2.55 5.89 -22.13
N ASN A 286 2.63 5.66 -23.46
CA ASN A 286 1.91 6.47 -24.44
C ASN A 286 0.42 6.13 -24.44
N GLU A 287 0.08 4.83 -24.40
CA GLU A 287 -1.31 4.37 -24.25
C GLU A 287 -1.95 4.87 -22.93
N ALA A 288 -1.16 4.92 -21.87
CA ALA A 288 -1.60 5.50 -20.60
C ALA A 288 -1.84 7.02 -20.70
N CYS A 289 -1.01 7.72 -21.47
CA CYS A 289 -1.21 9.14 -21.75
C CYS A 289 -2.49 9.38 -22.55
N ASP A 290 -2.73 8.58 -23.59
CA ASP A 290 -3.97 8.65 -24.40
C ASP A 290 -5.20 8.40 -23.53
N TRP A 291 -5.18 7.35 -22.70
CA TRP A 291 -6.24 7.07 -21.74
C TRP A 291 -6.54 8.26 -20.83
N ALA A 292 -5.51 8.92 -20.27
CA ALA A 292 -5.69 10.04 -19.37
C ALA A 292 -6.17 11.31 -20.08
N THR A 293 -5.70 11.58 -21.29
CA THR A 293 -6.15 12.72 -22.11
C THR A 293 -7.56 12.53 -22.62
N ASP A 294 -7.93 11.33 -23.06
CA ASP A 294 -9.30 10.99 -23.50
C ASP A 294 -10.29 11.12 -22.34
N TYR A 295 -9.92 10.62 -21.14
CA TYR A 295 -10.74 10.82 -19.95
C TYR A 295 -10.95 12.31 -19.66
N THR A 296 -9.88 13.12 -19.74
CA THR A 296 -9.94 14.57 -19.49
C THR A 296 -10.90 15.27 -20.45
N ILE A 297 -10.88 14.88 -21.71
CA ILE A 297 -11.79 15.42 -22.75
C ILE A 297 -13.23 14.97 -22.46
N ALA A 298 -13.44 13.69 -22.14
CA ALA A 298 -14.77 13.13 -21.89
C ALA A 298 -15.48 13.80 -20.70
N VAL A 299 -14.74 14.09 -19.62
CA VAL A 299 -15.30 14.78 -18.44
C VAL A 299 -15.33 16.31 -18.58
N ARG A 300 -14.82 16.83 -19.70
CA ARG A 300 -14.75 18.29 -19.99
C ARG A 300 -14.00 19.08 -18.92
N ALA A 301 -12.91 18.51 -18.36
CA ALA A 301 -12.09 19.20 -17.39
C ALA A 301 -11.38 20.41 -18.01
N ASN A 302 -11.16 21.46 -17.20
CA ASN A 302 -10.48 22.69 -17.66
C ASN A 302 -8.96 22.58 -17.59
N HIS A 303 -8.46 21.70 -16.69
CA HIS A 303 -7.03 21.57 -16.41
C HIS A 303 -6.61 20.11 -16.41
N PHE A 304 -5.48 19.84 -17.06
CA PHE A 304 -4.79 18.57 -17.03
C PHE A 304 -3.41 18.76 -16.42
N ILE A 305 -3.07 17.94 -15.44
CA ILE A 305 -1.77 18.00 -14.75
C ILE A 305 -1.14 16.62 -14.81
N TRP A 306 0.14 16.54 -15.18
CA TRP A 306 0.85 15.28 -15.16
C TRP A 306 2.20 15.38 -14.47
N ASP A 307 2.66 14.29 -13.86
CA ASP A 307 4.01 14.25 -13.32
C ASP A 307 5.03 14.24 -14.46
N GLY A 308 5.86 15.27 -14.50
CA GLY A 308 6.91 15.45 -15.50
C GLY A 308 8.26 14.87 -15.09
N VAL A 309 8.36 14.15 -13.97
CA VAL A 309 9.61 13.52 -13.55
C VAL A 309 9.81 12.21 -14.30
N GLY A 310 11.04 11.94 -14.74
CA GLY A 310 11.37 10.71 -15.46
C GLY A 310 10.64 10.59 -16.81
N ILE A 311 9.87 9.53 -16.98
CA ILE A 311 9.16 9.22 -18.25
C ILE A 311 8.11 10.26 -18.63
N GLY A 312 7.48 10.93 -17.65
CA GLY A 312 6.46 11.94 -17.93
C GLY A 312 6.96 13.16 -18.70
N LEU A 313 8.27 13.41 -18.71
CA LEU A 313 8.86 14.48 -19.51
C LEU A 313 8.67 14.25 -21.03
N SER A 314 8.73 13.01 -21.49
CA SER A 314 8.58 12.66 -22.91
C SER A 314 7.16 12.86 -23.43
N LEU A 315 6.14 12.87 -22.57
CA LEU A 315 4.72 12.96 -22.91
C LEU A 315 4.26 14.35 -23.32
N LYS A 316 5.08 15.40 -23.11
CA LYS A 316 4.71 16.79 -23.33
C LYS A 316 4.14 17.05 -24.75
N ARG A 317 4.75 16.46 -25.78
CA ARG A 317 4.29 16.64 -27.17
C ARG A 317 2.91 16.00 -27.39
N GLN A 318 2.74 14.75 -26.97
CA GLN A 318 1.51 13.98 -27.11
C GLN A 318 0.34 14.70 -26.40
N ILE A 319 0.56 15.17 -25.15
CA ILE A 319 -0.44 15.92 -24.38
C ILE A 319 -0.83 17.22 -25.09
N ASN A 320 0.14 17.97 -25.60
CA ASN A 320 -0.14 19.22 -26.33
C ASN A 320 -0.92 18.96 -27.63
N GLU A 321 -0.62 17.88 -28.35
CA GLU A 321 -1.35 17.45 -29.54
C GLU A 321 -2.79 17.04 -29.20
N ALA A 322 -2.99 16.27 -28.13
CA ALA A 322 -4.33 15.85 -27.68
C ALA A 322 -5.25 17.01 -27.31
N PHE A 323 -4.70 18.08 -26.72
CA PHE A 323 -5.49 19.24 -26.30
C PHE A 323 -5.45 20.43 -27.28
N ASN A 324 -4.82 20.26 -28.44
CA ASN A 324 -4.77 21.31 -29.45
C ASN A 324 -6.19 21.73 -29.88
N GLY A 325 -6.45 23.05 -29.88
CA GLY A 325 -7.77 23.62 -30.20
C GLY A 325 -8.85 23.40 -29.14
N ARG A 326 -8.52 22.86 -27.96
CA ARG A 326 -9.44 22.65 -26.84
C ARG A 326 -9.18 23.68 -25.73
N ASN A 327 -10.22 24.02 -24.96
CA ASN A 327 -10.08 24.90 -23.80
C ASN A 327 -9.62 24.10 -22.57
N ILE A 328 -8.47 23.40 -22.67
CA ILE A 328 -7.86 22.61 -21.61
C ILE A 328 -6.43 23.12 -21.42
N THR A 329 -6.11 23.56 -20.20
CA THR A 329 -4.76 23.98 -19.83
C THR A 329 -3.97 22.78 -19.31
N ALA A 330 -2.90 22.41 -20.02
CA ALA A 330 -2.00 21.34 -19.59
C ALA A 330 -0.82 21.89 -18.80
N THR A 331 -0.54 21.33 -17.62
CA THR A 331 0.53 21.77 -16.72
C THR A 331 1.39 20.60 -16.30
N MET A 332 2.70 20.68 -16.55
CA MET A 332 3.67 19.70 -16.12
C MET A 332 4.08 19.96 -14.67
N PHE A 333 3.79 19.01 -13.80
CA PHE A 333 4.18 19.04 -12.40
C PHE A 333 5.60 18.48 -12.22
N MET A 334 6.42 19.21 -11.48
CA MET A 334 7.79 18.82 -11.15
C MET A 334 7.96 18.85 -9.64
N GLY A 335 7.68 17.72 -8.99
CA GLY A 335 7.62 17.59 -7.53
C GLY A 335 8.94 17.95 -6.80
N SER A 336 10.07 17.84 -7.48
CA SER A 336 11.39 18.19 -6.95
C SER A 336 11.69 19.69 -6.89
N ARG A 337 10.88 20.54 -7.58
CA ARG A 337 11.09 22.00 -7.58
C ARG A 337 10.88 22.61 -6.18
N SER A 338 11.35 23.86 -6.03
CA SER A 338 11.09 24.66 -4.84
C SER A 338 9.59 24.80 -4.59
N PRO A 339 9.17 24.95 -3.34
CA PRO A 339 7.77 25.21 -2.99
C PRO A 339 7.22 26.45 -3.72
N GLU A 340 5.93 26.42 -4.05
CA GLU A 340 5.23 27.58 -4.60
C GLU A 340 5.08 28.69 -3.56
N PHE A 341 5.04 29.93 -4.03
CA PHE A 341 4.98 31.13 -3.18
C PHE A 341 6.03 31.09 -2.06
N PRO A 342 7.33 30.99 -2.40
CA PRO A 342 8.40 30.67 -1.43
C PRO A 342 8.51 31.65 -0.28
N LYS A 343 8.18 32.92 -0.49
CA LYS A 343 8.21 34.01 0.53
C LYS A 343 6.93 34.11 1.35
N GLN A 344 5.84 33.46 0.92
CA GLN A 344 4.58 33.48 1.66
C GLN A 344 4.72 32.68 2.96
N LYS A 345 4.21 33.28 4.05
CA LYS A 345 4.13 32.57 5.33
C LYS A 345 3.08 31.47 5.27
N TYR A 346 3.42 30.33 5.86
CA TYR A 346 2.51 29.23 5.99
C TYR A 346 1.37 29.59 6.97
N GLU A 347 0.15 29.22 6.60
CA GLU A 347 -1.04 29.34 7.45
C GLU A 347 -1.40 27.97 8.02
N PRO A 348 -1.10 27.70 9.30
CA PRO A 348 -1.41 26.40 9.92
C PRO A 348 -2.93 26.21 10.12
N VAL A 349 -3.34 24.95 10.18
CA VAL A 349 -4.72 24.59 10.50
C VAL A 349 -5.07 24.88 11.96
N GLU A 350 -6.37 24.84 12.28
CA GLU A 350 -6.85 24.99 13.67
C GLU A 350 -6.15 23.98 14.58
N GLY A 351 -5.81 24.39 15.79
CA GLY A 351 -5.02 23.59 16.74
C GLY A 351 -3.49 23.64 16.55
N GLU A 352 -3.00 24.07 15.36
CA GLU A 352 -1.58 24.30 15.11
C GLU A 352 -1.21 25.80 15.05
N ARG A 353 -2.16 26.71 15.26
CA ARG A 353 -1.99 28.16 15.10
C ARG A 353 -0.88 28.75 15.97
N ASN A 354 -0.59 28.19 17.14
CA ASN A 354 0.47 28.62 18.03
C ASN A 354 1.81 27.90 17.80
N SER A 355 1.91 27.09 16.74
CA SER A 355 3.13 26.37 16.43
C SER A 355 4.21 27.31 15.85
N THR A 356 5.48 26.92 15.99
CA THR A 356 6.62 27.63 15.36
C THR A 356 6.49 27.67 13.82
N LYS A 357 5.71 26.75 13.21
CA LYS A 357 5.42 26.69 11.78
C LYS A 357 4.76 27.96 11.25
N GLN A 358 3.91 28.62 12.05
CA GLN A 358 3.21 29.85 11.66
C GLN A 358 4.15 31.00 11.26
N LYS A 359 5.40 30.97 11.73
CA LYS A 359 6.39 32.02 11.49
C LYS A 359 7.24 31.73 10.24
N LEU A 360 7.19 30.51 9.73
CA LEU A 360 8.04 30.07 8.62
C LEU A 360 7.39 30.38 7.26
N THR A 361 8.21 30.73 6.29
CA THR A 361 7.79 30.81 4.89
C THR A 361 7.68 29.40 4.27
N ASN A 362 6.99 29.29 3.13
CA ASN A 362 6.89 28.01 2.43
C ASN A 362 8.27 27.42 2.09
N LEU A 363 9.23 28.28 1.71
CA LEU A 363 10.60 27.84 1.42
C LEU A 363 11.34 27.29 2.65
N GLN A 364 11.05 27.83 3.82
CA GLN A 364 11.67 27.35 5.07
C GLN A 364 10.99 26.10 5.62
N LEU A 365 9.69 25.96 5.37
CA LEU A 365 8.90 24.87 5.93
C LEU A 365 8.94 23.57 5.09
N PHE A 366 8.91 23.70 3.75
CA PHE A 366 8.79 22.54 2.86
C PHE A 366 10.09 22.26 2.11
N LYS A 367 10.50 20.99 2.05
CA LYS A 367 11.70 20.56 1.32
C LYS A 367 11.57 20.80 -0.19
N ASN A 368 10.40 20.56 -0.75
CA ASN A 368 10.11 20.69 -2.19
C ASN A 368 8.61 20.83 -2.43
N LEU A 369 8.22 21.04 -3.70
CA LEU A 369 6.84 21.19 -4.12
C LEU A 369 5.97 19.96 -3.82
N ARG A 370 6.50 18.72 -4.00
CA ARG A 370 5.78 17.49 -3.65
C ARG A 370 5.39 17.49 -2.18
N SER A 371 6.32 17.83 -1.30
CA SER A 371 6.06 17.89 0.15
C SER A 371 5.02 18.97 0.50
N GLN A 372 5.08 20.14 -0.16
CA GLN A 372 4.08 21.20 0.01
C GLN A 372 2.68 20.72 -0.41
N ARG A 373 2.55 20.02 -1.55
CA ARG A 373 1.26 19.53 -2.07
C ARG A 373 0.64 18.48 -1.17
N TYR A 374 1.42 17.51 -0.71
CA TYR A 374 0.95 16.55 0.26
C TYR A 374 0.48 17.19 1.56
N TRP A 375 1.21 18.19 2.05
CA TRP A 375 0.82 18.91 3.26
C TRP A 375 -0.45 19.75 3.06
N MET A 376 -0.61 20.37 1.90
CA MET A 376 -1.85 21.07 1.53
C MET A 376 -3.05 20.14 1.49
N LEU A 377 -2.89 18.92 0.96
CA LEU A 377 -3.97 17.91 1.00
C LEU A 377 -4.29 17.48 2.44
N ARG A 378 -3.27 17.22 3.23
CA ARG A 378 -3.39 16.90 4.66
C ARG A 378 -4.20 17.96 5.39
N ASP A 379 -3.88 19.23 5.19
CA ASP A 379 -4.56 20.33 5.85
C ASP A 379 -6.03 20.43 5.44
N ARG A 380 -6.34 20.22 4.16
CA ARG A 380 -7.72 20.21 3.65
C ARG A 380 -8.52 19.04 4.23
N VAL A 381 -7.93 17.85 4.29
CA VAL A 381 -8.54 16.67 4.92
C VAL A 381 -8.81 16.93 6.40
N TYR A 382 -7.83 17.46 7.13
CA TYR A 382 -7.99 17.77 8.55
C TYR A 382 -9.03 18.86 8.81
N ASN A 383 -9.07 19.94 8.00
CA ASN A 383 -10.10 20.96 8.12
C ASN A 383 -11.51 20.41 7.90
N THR A 384 -11.69 19.51 6.92
CA THR A 384 -12.96 18.84 6.69
C THR A 384 -13.33 17.94 7.85
N HIS A 385 -12.36 17.16 8.39
CA HIS A 385 -12.55 16.36 9.59
C HIS A 385 -13.05 17.20 10.77
N LEU A 386 -12.44 18.36 11.03
CA LEU A 386 -12.90 19.27 12.08
C LEU A 386 -14.29 19.85 11.81
N ALA A 387 -14.62 20.14 10.56
CA ALA A 387 -15.95 20.63 10.20
C ALA A 387 -17.04 19.56 10.41
N VAL A 388 -16.76 18.30 10.05
CA VAL A 388 -17.69 17.19 10.25
C VAL A 388 -17.83 16.82 11.73
N THR A 389 -16.70 16.63 12.43
CA THR A 389 -16.71 16.05 13.79
C THR A 389 -16.90 17.08 14.90
N LYS A 390 -16.37 18.31 14.70
CA LYS A 390 -16.37 19.36 15.73
C LYS A 390 -17.14 20.62 15.33
N ARG A 391 -17.72 20.66 14.12
CA ARG A 391 -18.42 21.82 13.56
C ARG A 391 -17.54 23.10 13.53
N ILE A 392 -16.24 22.94 13.33
CA ILE A 392 -15.28 24.03 13.13
C ILE A 392 -15.10 24.22 11.63
N PHE A 393 -15.70 25.27 11.08
CA PHE A 393 -15.74 25.50 9.63
C PHE A 393 -14.62 26.42 9.16
N THR A 394 -14.05 26.11 8.03
CA THR A 394 -13.10 26.92 7.27
C THR A 394 -13.67 27.18 5.86
N PRO A 395 -13.13 28.15 5.10
CA PRO A 395 -13.55 28.36 3.71
C PRO A 395 -13.46 27.08 2.87
N ALA A 396 -14.41 26.91 1.94
CA ALA A 396 -14.54 25.69 1.14
C ALA A 396 -13.26 25.30 0.37
N GLU A 397 -12.51 26.30 -0.09
CA GLU A 397 -11.22 26.12 -0.77
C GLU A 397 -10.10 25.58 0.13
N LYS A 398 -10.28 25.61 1.45
CA LYS A 398 -9.40 25.02 2.46
C LYS A 398 -9.90 23.64 2.97
N MET A 399 -10.98 23.13 2.40
CA MET A 399 -11.54 21.80 2.70
C MET A 399 -11.48 20.89 1.48
N ILE A 400 -11.73 19.59 1.66
CA ILE A 400 -11.84 18.60 0.59
C ILE A 400 -12.81 17.51 0.99
N SER A 401 -13.57 17.02 0.01
CA SER A 401 -14.41 15.84 0.16
C SER A 401 -14.06 14.79 -0.88
N PHE A 402 -14.26 13.52 -0.56
CA PHE A 402 -14.11 12.39 -1.46
C PHE A 402 -15.49 11.80 -1.73
N SER A 403 -15.86 11.61 -2.99
CA SER A 403 -17.12 10.92 -3.30
C SER A 403 -17.02 9.45 -2.92
N SER A 404 -18.04 8.89 -2.24
CA SER A 404 -18.15 7.44 -2.02
C SER A 404 -18.29 6.63 -3.32
N LYS A 405 -18.60 7.31 -4.44
CA LYS A 405 -18.72 6.72 -5.78
C LYS A 405 -17.39 6.56 -6.51
N ILE A 406 -16.28 7.05 -5.93
CA ILE A 406 -14.93 6.86 -6.49
C ILE A 406 -14.68 5.37 -6.68
N THR A 407 -14.32 5.00 -7.90
CA THR A 407 -14.08 3.60 -8.30
C THR A 407 -13.04 2.92 -7.41
N GLU A 408 -11.93 3.61 -7.15
CA GLU A 408 -10.84 3.09 -6.32
C GLU A 408 -10.71 3.81 -4.98
N ILE A 409 -11.82 4.10 -4.31
CA ILE A 409 -11.82 4.82 -3.02
C ILE A 409 -10.96 4.11 -1.96
N ARG A 410 -10.98 2.78 -1.92
CA ARG A 410 -10.17 2.00 -0.96
C ARG A 410 -8.69 2.09 -1.26
N THR A 411 -8.30 2.03 -2.54
CA THR A 411 -6.90 2.20 -2.96
C THR A 411 -6.41 3.59 -2.61
N LEU A 412 -7.17 4.64 -2.96
CA LEU A 412 -6.85 6.02 -2.65
C LEU A 412 -6.69 6.25 -1.13
N ARG A 413 -7.62 5.70 -0.32
CA ARG A 413 -7.55 5.73 1.14
C ARG A 413 -6.27 5.07 1.66
N SER A 414 -6.01 3.84 1.24
CA SER A 414 -4.83 3.08 1.66
C SER A 414 -3.53 3.80 1.29
N GLU A 415 -3.44 4.36 0.08
CA GLU A 415 -2.27 5.13 -0.32
C GLU A 415 -2.10 6.40 0.52
N LEU A 416 -3.15 7.23 0.68
CA LEU A 416 -3.07 8.50 1.42
C LEU A 416 -2.76 8.30 2.91
N CYS A 417 -3.33 7.26 3.54
CA CYS A 417 -3.14 6.98 4.95
C CYS A 417 -1.85 6.20 5.27
N ARG A 418 -1.03 5.93 4.26
CA ARG A 418 0.28 5.25 4.40
C ARG A 418 1.46 6.10 3.93
N ILE A 419 1.28 7.40 3.70
CA ILE A 419 2.36 8.31 3.33
C ILE A 419 3.12 8.78 4.57
N PRO A 420 4.38 8.35 4.78
CA PRO A 420 5.15 8.76 5.94
C PRO A 420 5.85 10.09 5.73
N ARG A 421 5.97 10.86 6.81
CA ARG A 421 6.88 12.01 6.87
C ARG A 421 8.32 11.51 7.00
N LYS A 422 9.23 12.01 6.17
CA LYS A 422 10.66 11.77 6.34
C LYS A 422 11.24 12.75 7.36
N LYS A 423 11.86 12.23 8.42
CA LYS A 423 12.65 13.06 9.34
C LYS A 423 13.93 13.52 8.65
N ASN A 424 14.29 14.78 8.80
CA ASN A 424 15.53 15.35 8.28
C ASN A 424 16.15 16.30 9.31
N THR A 425 17.43 16.59 9.15
CA THR A 425 18.22 17.44 10.09
C THR A 425 17.78 18.90 10.10
N ALA A 426 17.10 19.38 9.05
CA ALA A 426 16.61 20.74 8.94
C ALA A 426 15.19 20.94 9.49
N ASP A 427 14.57 19.91 10.05
CA ASP A 427 13.18 19.85 10.53
C ASP A 427 12.12 20.35 9.51
N MET A 428 12.49 20.36 8.23
CA MET A 428 11.55 20.70 7.15
C MET A 428 10.55 19.55 6.97
N ILE A 429 9.35 19.91 6.50
CA ILE A 429 8.38 18.91 6.05
C ILE A 429 8.88 18.29 4.76
N GLN A 430 9.14 17.00 4.82
CA GLN A 430 9.57 16.19 3.69
C GLN A 430 8.76 14.90 3.63
N ILE A 431 8.20 14.59 2.45
CA ILE A 431 7.55 13.32 2.19
C ILE A 431 8.62 12.29 1.80
N MET A 432 8.46 11.08 2.28
CA MET A 432 9.36 9.97 1.95
C MET A 432 9.35 9.70 0.43
N SER A 433 10.50 9.35 -0.13
CA SER A 433 10.61 9.02 -1.56
C SER A 433 9.94 7.67 -1.87
N LYS A 434 9.50 7.47 -3.13
CA LYS A 434 8.94 6.16 -3.58
C LYS A 434 9.92 5.01 -3.31
N GLU A 435 11.23 5.24 -3.51
CA GLU A 435 12.27 4.24 -3.23
C GLU A 435 12.38 3.87 -1.74
N ASP A 436 12.33 4.88 -0.85
CA ASP A 436 12.38 4.64 0.58
C ASP A 436 11.08 3.96 1.09
N MET A 437 9.92 4.33 0.54
CA MET A 437 8.64 3.67 0.81
C MET A 437 8.68 2.19 0.40
N LYS A 438 9.24 1.89 -0.78
CA LYS A 438 9.38 0.51 -1.27
C LYS A 438 10.25 -0.34 -0.33
N LYS A 439 11.30 0.23 0.28
CA LYS A 439 12.12 -0.47 1.29
C LYS A 439 11.34 -0.82 2.56
N LEU A 440 10.29 -0.05 2.87
CA LEU A 440 9.38 -0.29 3.99
C LEU A 440 8.17 -1.17 3.61
N GLY A 441 8.14 -1.73 2.40
CA GLY A 441 7.00 -2.52 1.91
C GLY A 441 5.74 -1.68 1.60
N ILE A 442 5.90 -0.37 1.41
CA ILE A 442 4.80 0.52 1.01
C ILE A 442 4.81 0.62 -0.52
N SER A 443 3.70 0.27 -1.15
CA SER A 443 3.51 0.34 -2.60
C SER A 443 3.62 1.78 -3.12
N SER A 444 3.89 1.96 -4.42
CA SER A 444 3.95 3.28 -5.05
C SER A 444 2.60 4.00 -4.91
N PRO A 445 2.56 5.25 -4.37
CA PRO A 445 1.31 5.95 -4.08
C PRO A 445 0.82 6.77 -5.28
N ASN A 446 0.51 6.11 -6.41
CA ASN A 446 0.25 6.78 -7.69
C ASN A 446 -1.08 7.57 -7.70
N LEU A 447 -2.12 7.06 -7.04
CA LEU A 447 -3.38 7.79 -6.85
C LEU A 447 -3.20 8.96 -5.88
N SER A 448 -2.41 8.77 -4.81
CA SER A 448 -2.08 9.85 -3.87
C SER A 448 -1.26 10.96 -4.53
N ASP A 449 -0.27 10.61 -5.36
CA ASP A 449 0.50 11.60 -6.11
C ASP A 449 -0.43 12.37 -7.07
N SER A 450 -1.33 11.68 -7.79
CA SER A 450 -2.34 12.32 -8.64
C SER A 450 -3.30 13.22 -7.85
N ALA A 451 -3.77 12.78 -6.68
CA ALA A 451 -4.64 13.59 -5.82
C ALA A 451 -3.96 14.88 -5.37
N THR A 452 -2.68 14.80 -4.97
CA THR A 452 -1.92 15.99 -4.55
C THR A 452 -1.60 16.92 -5.71
N MET A 453 -1.28 16.41 -6.90
CA MET A 453 -1.09 17.20 -8.12
C MET A 453 -2.37 17.94 -8.52
N SER A 454 -3.55 17.35 -8.33
CA SER A 454 -4.83 17.99 -8.64
C SER A 454 -5.07 19.29 -7.85
N LEU A 455 -4.35 19.52 -6.74
CA LEU A 455 -4.42 20.74 -5.94
C LEU A 455 -3.66 21.93 -6.56
N HIS A 456 -3.11 21.75 -7.76
CA HIS A 456 -2.49 22.87 -8.48
C HIS A 456 -3.48 24.02 -8.65
N THR A 457 -3.06 25.22 -8.32
CA THR A 457 -3.84 26.44 -8.54
C THR A 457 -3.25 27.15 -9.76
N PRO A 458 -3.99 27.29 -10.86
CA PRO A 458 -3.51 28.06 -12.00
C PRO A 458 -3.21 29.49 -11.55
N VAL A 459 -2.03 29.99 -11.84
CA VAL A 459 -1.72 31.41 -11.66
C VAL A 459 -2.51 32.14 -12.71
N ASN A 460 -3.60 32.80 -12.30
CA ASN A 460 -4.31 33.76 -13.17
C ASN A 460 -3.41 34.98 -13.36
N LEU A 461 -2.70 35.03 -14.47
CA LEU A 461 -1.89 36.18 -14.89
C LEU A 461 -2.70 37.50 -14.95
N SER A 462 -4.02 37.43 -15.07
CA SER A 462 -4.91 38.59 -15.03
C SER A 462 -4.97 39.27 -13.66
N TYR A 463 -4.65 38.58 -12.57
CA TYR A 463 -4.62 39.24 -11.23
C TYR A 463 -3.32 40.00 -10.96
N MET A 464 -2.24 39.74 -11.69
CA MET A 464 -0.99 40.50 -11.55
C MET A 464 -0.98 41.82 -12.33
N ALA A 465 -1.90 41.99 -13.26
CA ALA A 465 -2.03 43.25 -14.03
C ALA A 465 -2.81 44.35 -13.29
N SER A 466 -3.39 44.08 -12.13
CA SER A 466 -4.20 45.02 -11.36
C SER A 466 -3.63 45.36 -9.96
N ALA A 467 -2.37 45.00 -9.68
CA ALA A 467 -1.70 45.53 -8.49
C ALA A 467 -1.38 47.01 -8.74
N PRO A 468 -1.86 47.96 -7.91
CA PRO A 468 -1.48 49.34 -8.05
C PRO A 468 0.04 49.50 -7.89
N GLU A 469 0.67 50.26 -8.76
CA GLU A 469 2.05 50.65 -8.59
C GLU A 469 2.22 51.33 -7.21
N PRO A 470 3.30 51.01 -6.47
CA PRO A 470 3.56 51.71 -5.22
C PRO A 470 3.75 53.23 -5.56
N GLU A 471 2.90 54.05 -4.97
CA GLU A 471 3.08 55.52 -5.01
C GLU A 471 4.52 55.83 -4.56
N ALA A 472 5.26 56.51 -5.42
CA ALA A 472 6.56 57.05 -5.09
C ALA A 472 6.37 58.12 -4.01
N GLU A 473 6.81 57.82 -2.77
CA GLU A 473 6.94 58.85 -1.74
C GLU A 473 7.89 59.91 -2.25
N ALA A 474 7.32 61.09 -2.52
CA ALA A 474 8.07 62.29 -2.82
C ALA A 474 8.86 62.71 -1.58
N ALA A 475 10.19 62.66 -1.70
CA ALA A 475 11.10 63.24 -0.73
C ALA A 475 10.95 64.75 -0.71
N TYR A 476 10.63 65.29 0.44
CA TYR A 476 10.95 66.66 0.84
C TYR A 476 11.85 66.62 2.06
#